data_17ade2c9c0eb50db229437726463cfdb
#
_entry.id   17ade2c9c0eb50db229437726463cfdb
#
_cell.length_a   1.000
_cell.length_b   1.000
_cell.length_c   1.000
_cell.angle_alpha   90.00
_cell.angle_beta   90.00
_cell.angle_gamma   90.00
#
_symmetry.space_group_name_H-M   'P 1'
#
loop_
_entity.id
_entity.type
_entity.pdbx_description
1 polymer ?
#
loop_
_entity_poly.entity_id
_entity_poly.type
_entity_poly.pdbx_seq_one_letter_code
_entity_poly.pdbx_strand_id
1 'polypeptide(L)'
;MAGNERNIKVRIDHVEKIYEGRKGRMIALNGIDLDIMENEFICVVGPSGCGKSTLLNIIAGLLPATSGAIYVDGKKVEGTGTERGVVFQQYALFPWLTVLKNVMFGLKLKGMNDAQAREIAMKYIKMVELEEFVDAYPKELSGGMKQRVAIA
;
A
#
# COMPACT_ATOMS: atom_id res chain seq x y z
N MET A 1 -32.91 17.72 3.19
CA MET A 1 -31.48 17.74 2.94
C MET A 1 -30.93 16.45 3.49
N ALA A 2 -30.69 15.42 2.67
CA ALA A 2 -30.09 14.17 3.12
C ALA A 2 -28.62 14.46 3.46
N GLY A 3 -28.26 14.41 4.73
CA GLY A 3 -26.90 14.48 5.19
C GLY A 3 -26.12 13.34 4.56
N ASN A 4 -25.06 13.69 3.83
CA ASN A 4 -24.11 12.75 3.27
C ASN A 4 -23.35 12.12 4.47
N GLU A 5 -23.90 11.04 5.07
CA GLU A 5 -23.18 10.26 6.07
C GLU A 5 -21.95 9.66 5.38
N ARG A 6 -20.80 10.30 5.54
CA ARG A 6 -19.52 9.77 5.04
C ARG A 6 -19.22 8.51 5.84
N ASN A 7 -19.21 7.37 5.15
CA ASN A 7 -18.82 6.10 5.78
C ASN A 7 -17.34 6.12 6.17
N ILE A 8 -17.05 5.61 7.36
CA ILE A 8 -15.66 5.42 7.81
C ILE A 8 -15.06 4.28 6.99
N LYS A 9 -14.03 4.59 6.22
CA LYS A 9 -13.27 3.62 5.42
C LYS A 9 -12.21 2.91 6.23
N VAL A 10 -11.45 3.68 7.03
CA VAL A 10 -10.42 3.13 7.92
C VAL A 10 -10.61 3.74 9.29
N ARG A 11 -10.71 2.89 10.31
CA ARG A 11 -10.69 3.29 11.71
C ARG A 11 -9.41 2.79 12.35
N ILE A 12 -8.67 3.70 12.96
CA ILE A 12 -7.51 3.43 13.81
C ILE A 12 -7.99 3.66 15.23
N ASP A 13 -7.99 2.60 16.05
CA ASP A 13 -8.55 2.59 17.38
C ASP A 13 -7.44 2.33 18.40
N HIS A 14 -7.01 3.40 19.07
CA HIS A 14 -6.01 3.42 20.12
C HIS A 14 -4.74 2.58 19.81
N VAL A 15 -4.20 2.75 18.60
CA VAL A 15 -3.08 1.95 18.11
C VAL A 15 -1.78 2.37 18.77
N GLU A 16 -1.13 1.41 19.41
CA GLU A 16 0.22 1.55 19.94
C GLU A 16 1.19 0.61 19.22
N LYS A 17 2.44 1.04 19.10
CA LYS A 17 3.54 0.20 18.66
C LYS A 17 4.78 0.44 19.48
N ILE A 18 5.23 -0.62 20.11
CA ILE A 18 6.43 -0.64 20.93
C ILE A 18 7.39 -1.67 20.33
N TYR A 19 8.62 -1.25 20.14
CA TYR A 19 9.72 -2.15 19.76
C TYR A 19 10.58 -2.45 20.98
N GLU A 20 10.84 -3.71 21.22
CA GLU A 20 11.79 -4.17 22.23
C GLU A 20 13.12 -4.48 21.56
N GLY A 21 14.19 -3.87 21.99
CA GLY A 21 15.53 -4.04 21.44
C GLY A 21 16.57 -4.18 22.54
N ARG A 22 17.81 -4.54 22.15
CA ARG A 22 18.93 -4.68 23.08
C ARG A 22 19.24 -3.43 23.92
N LYS A 23 18.84 -2.26 23.43
CA LYS A 23 19.06 -0.94 24.08
C LYS A 23 17.86 -0.44 24.91
N GLY A 24 16.83 -1.30 25.06
CA GLY A 24 15.61 -0.95 25.78
C GLY A 24 14.38 -0.89 24.88
N ARG A 25 13.32 -0.30 25.42
CA ARG A 25 11.98 -0.20 24.83
C ARG A 25 11.85 1.12 24.08
N MET A 26 11.40 1.08 22.82
CA MET A 26 11.13 2.27 22.00
C MET A 26 9.65 2.32 21.64
N ILE A 27 8.97 3.40 22.04
CA ILE A 27 7.58 3.66 21.67
C ILE A 27 7.59 4.36 20.29
N ALA A 28 7.09 3.68 19.27
CA ALA A 28 6.99 4.22 17.91
C ALA A 28 5.62 4.86 17.65
N LEU A 29 4.56 4.32 18.24
CA LEU A 29 3.20 4.88 18.23
C LEU A 29 2.64 4.79 19.65
N ASN A 30 1.95 5.84 20.09
CA ASN A 30 1.44 5.97 21.45
C ASN A 30 -0.05 6.37 21.42
N GLY A 31 -0.94 5.38 21.27
CA GLY A 31 -2.38 5.58 21.31
C GLY A 31 -2.89 6.46 20.17
N ILE A 32 -2.74 6.01 18.93
CA ILE A 32 -3.25 6.75 17.75
C ILE A 32 -4.72 6.42 17.53
N ASP A 33 -5.55 7.46 17.49
CA ASP A 33 -6.97 7.41 17.17
C ASP A 33 -7.23 8.26 15.93
N LEU A 34 -7.82 7.67 14.87
CA LEU A 34 -8.14 8.39 13.64
C LEU A 34 -9.21 7.63 12.85
N ASP A 35 -10.24 8.33 12.42
CA ASP A 35 -11.20 7.85 11.44
C ASP A 35 -10.92 8.50 10.08
N ILE A 36 -10.74 7.70 9.04
CA ILE A 36 -10.56 8.12 7.65
C ILE A 36 -11.82 7.78 6.88
N MET A 37 -12.42 8.79 6.25
CA MET A 37 -13.66 8.62 5.51
C MET A 37 -13.43 8.06 4.12
N GLU A 38 -14.47 7.52 3.53
CA GLU A 38 -14.43 7.08 2.13
C GLU A 38 -14.09 8.24 1.19
N ASN A 39 -13.19 7.99 0.22
CA ASN A 39 -12.67 8.99 -0.73
C ASN A 39 -11.91 10.17 -0.08
N GLU A 40 -11.44 10.03 1.13
CA GLU A 40 -10.60 11.02 1.79
C GLU A 40 -9.13 10.83 1.41
N PHE A 41 -8.42 11.94 1.20
CA PHE A 41 -6.97 11.97 1.00
C PHE A 41 -6.29 12.45 2.28
N ILE A 42 -5.47 11.57 2.89
CA ILE A 42 -4.75 11.88 4.13
C ILE A 42 -3.26 12.02 3.87
N CYS A 43 -2.67 13.10 4.36
CA CYS A 43 -1.23 13.32 4.33
C CYS A 43 -0.65 13.23 5.75
N VAL A 44 0.25 12.26 5.97
CA VAL A 44 0.94 12.08 7.25
C VAL A 44 2.32 12.72 7.18
N VAL A 45 2.53 13.83 7.90
CA VAL A 45 3.78 14.58 7.90
C VAL A 45 4.46 14.52 9.28
N GLY A 46 5.78 14.66 9.28
CA GLY A 46 6.58 14.67 10.50
C GLY A 46 8.05 14.31 10.24
N PRO A 47 8.95 14.50 11.21
CA PRO A 47 10.37 14.23 11.09
C PRO A 47 10.66 12.74 10.84
N SER A 48 11.90 12.42 10.44
CA SER A 48 12.33 11.03 10.31
C SER A 48 12.25 10.32 11.67
N GLY A 49 11.78 9.07 11.70
CA GLY A 49 11.69 8.25 12.90
C GLY A 49 10.44 8.49 13.78
N CYS A 50 9.53 9.43 13.44
CA CYS A 50 8.33 9.69 14.23
C CYS A 50 7.18 8.68 14.06
N GLY A 51 7.40 7.53 13.41
CA GLY A 51 6.40 6.45 13.34
C GLY A 51 5.54 6.40 12.07
N LYS A 52 5.67 7.33 11.10
CA LYS A 52 4.84 7.35 9.87
C LYS A 52 4.80 6.01 9.13
N SER A 53 5.97 5.45 8.83
CA SER A 53 6.07 4.16 8.14
C SER A 53 5.56 3.00 9.00
N THR A 54 5.72 3.10 10.32
CA THR A 54 5.18 2.12 11.27
C THR A 54 3.66 2.11 11.20
N LEU A 55 3.01 3.27 11.24
CA LEU A 55 1.56 3.40 11.12
C LEU A 55 1.06 2.85 9.78
N LEU A 56 1.68 3.27 8.66
CA LEU A 56 1.32 2.77 7.32
C LEU A 56 1.46 1.25 7.20
N ASN A 57 2.54 0.67 7.77
CA ASN A 57 2.73 -0.78 7.74
C ASN A 57 1.67 -1.53 8.59
N ILE A 58 1.20 -0.94 9.69
CA ILE A 58 0.12 -1.53 10.49
C ILE A 58 -1.21 -1.43 9.73
N ILE A 59 -1.52 -0.29 9.10
CA ILE A 59 -2.70 -0.13 8.23
C ILE A 59 -2.67 -1.16 7.09
N ALA A 60 -1.51 -1.37 6.49
CA ALA A 60 -1.31 -2.35 5.42
C ALA A 60 -1.43 -3.81 5.88
N GLY A 61 -1.40 -4.07 7.19
CA GLY A 61 -1.35 -5.42 7.75
C GLY A 61 0.00 -6.11 7.61
N LEU A 62 1.06 -5.36 7.30
CA LEU A 62 2.44 -5.85 7.21
C LEU A 62 3.13 -5.96 8.58
N LEU A 63 2.60 -5.25 9.57
CA LEU A 63 3.13 -5.20 10.92
C LEU A 63 1.96 -5.24 11.92
N PRO A 64 1.99 -6.10 12.94
CA PRO A 64 0.98 -6.07 14.00
C PRO A 64 1.20 -4.88 14.94
N ALA A 65 0.10 -4.29 15.43
CA ALA A 65 0.13 -3.35 16.54
C ALA A 65 0.52 -4.07 17.84
N THR A 66 1.05 -3.33 18.82
CA THR A 66 1.28 -3.86 20.17
C THR A 66 -0.02 -3.88 20.98
N SER A 67 -0.84 -2.84 20.83
CA SER A 67 -2.19 -2.73 21.38
C SER A 67 -3.07 -1.91 20.44
N GLY A 68 -4.37 -1.89 20.68
CA GLY A 68 -5.36 -1.29 19.80
C GLY A 68 -5.65 -2.12 18.56
N ALA A 69 -6.37 -1.55 17.61
CA ALA A 69 -6.76 -2.25 16.38
C ALA A 69 -6.97 -1.27 15.22
N ILE A 70 -6.86 -1.79 13.99
CA ILE A 70 -7.26 -1.09 12.77
C ILE A 70 -8.40 -1.86 12.12
N TYR A 71 -9.37 -1.11 11.60
CA TYR A 71 -10.50 -1.66 10.88
C TYR A 71 -10.58 -1.02 9.50
N VAL A 72 -10.84 -1.82 8.48
CA VAL A 72 -11.11 -1.37 7.10
C VAL A 72 -12.49 -1.90 6.71
N ASP A 73 -13.39 -1.03 6.28
CA ASP A 73 -14.80 -1.35 6.02
C ASP A 73 -15.45 -2.12 7.19
N GLY A 74 -15.15 -1.71 8.42
CA GLY A 74 -15.63 -2.32 9.66
C GLY A 74 -15.01 -3.67 10.01
N LYS A 75 -14.10 -4.22 9.20
CA LYS A 75 -13.40 -5.49 9.45
C LYS A 75 -12.03 -5.25 10.04
N LYS A 76 -11.70 -5.94 11.14
CA LYS A 76 -10.39 -5.85 11.77
C LYS A 76 -9.29 -6.33 10.83
N VAL A 77 -8.20 -5.56 10.79
CA VAL A 77 -6.98 -5.91 10.03
C VAL A 77 -6.18 -6.93 10.81
N GLU A 78 -6.08 -8.15 10.31
CA GLU A 78 -5.30 -9.25 10.93
C GLU A 78 -4.08 -9.67 10.10
N GLY A 79 -3.86 -9.01 8.95
CA GLY A 79 -2.75 -9.29 8.03
C GLY A 79 -2.93 -8.53 6.73
N THR A 80 -2.18 -8.90 5.70
CA THR A 80 -2.32 -8.31 4.36
C THR A 80 -3.65 -8.73 3.73
N GLY A 81 -4.23 -7.83 2.93
CA GLY A 81 -5.49 -8.07 2.24
C GLY A 81 -5.55 -7.41 0.87
N THR A 82 -6.42 -7.90 -0.01
CA THR A 82 -6.57 -7.39 -1.38
C THR A 82 -7.38 -6.08 -1.45
N GLU A 83 -7.99 -5.68 -0.36
CA GLU A 83 -8.74 -4.44 -0.19
C GLU A 83 -7.83 -3.22 0.09
N ARG A 84 -6.53 -3.46 0.29
CA ARG A 84 -5.52 -2.43 0.56
C ARG A 84 -4.36 -2.58 -0.42
N GLY A 85 -4.06 -1.51 -1.15
CA GLY A 85 -2.85 -1.41 -1.98
C GLY A 85 -1.77 -0.60 -1.26
N VAL A 86 -0.51 -1.02 -1.36
CA VAL A 86 0.64 -0.29 -0.83
C VAL A 86 1.64 -0.04 -1.93
N VAL A 87 2.00 1.22 -2.14
CA VAL A 87 3.11 1.60 -3.01
C VAL A 87 4.34 1.83 -2.13
N PHE A 88 5.34 0.96 -2.25
CA PHE A 88 6.55 1.05 -1.44
C PHE A 88 7.52 2.10 -1.97
N GLN A 89 8.27 2.72 -1.07
CA GLN A 89 9.33 3.66 -1.42
C GLN A 89 10.45 2.98 -2.24
N GLN A 90 10.69 1.70 -2.05
CA GLN A 90 11.67 0.87 -2.78
C GLN A 90 11.01 0.04 -3.89
N TYR A 91 10.05 0.58 -4.61
CA TYR A 91 9.37 0.07 -5.81
C TYR A 91 8.76 -1.34 -5.71
N ALA A 92 9.33 -2.30 -4.97
CA ALA A 92 8.90 -3.70 -4.79
C ALA A 92 8.59 -4.45 -6.10
N LEU A 93 9.32 -4.15 -7.19
CA LEU A 93 9.18 -4.86 -8.46
C LEU A 93 9.96 -6.18 -8.45
N PHE A 94 9.40 -7.20 -9.09
CA PHE A 94 10.09 -8.46 -9.33
C PHE A 94 11.18 -8.26 -10.40
N PRO A 95 12.47 -8.35 -10.06
CA PRO A 95 13.56 -7.98 -10.97
C PRO A 95 13.71 -8.93 -12.16
N TRP A 96 13.16 -10.13 -12.08
CA TRP A 96 13.14 -11.15 -13.15
C TRP A 96 11.91 -11.09 -14.06
N LEU A 97 10.96 -10.19 -13.79
CA LEU A 97 9.79 -9.96 -14.62
C LEU A 97 9.95 -8.65 -15.39
N THR A 98 9.42 -8.63 -16.63
CA THR A 98 9.30 -7.38 -17.41
C THR A 98 8.28 -6.41 -16.79
N VAL A 99 8.24 -5.17 -17.27
CA VAL A 99 7.22 -4.18 -16.87
C VAL A 99 5.83 -4.77 -17.00
N LEU A 100 5.48 -5.31 -18.15
CA LEU A 100 4.17 -5.92 -18.40
C LEU A 100 3.86 -7.03 -17.40
N LYS A 101 4.81 -7.94 -17.18
CA LYS A 101 4.61 -9.08 -16.26
C LYS A 101 4.52 -8.64 -14.80
N ASN A 102 5.20 -7.58 -14.39
CA ASN A 102 5.06 -6.99 -13.06
C ASN A 102 3.62 -6.47 -12.85
N VAL A 103 3.10 -5.68 -13.80
CA VAL A 103 1.73 -5.15 -13.70
C VAL A 103 0.68 -6.27 -13.80
N MET A 104 0.89 -7.28 -14.64
CA MET A 104 -0.01 -8.44 -14.75
C MET A 104 -0.02 -9.31 -13.50
N PHE A 105 1.01 -9.28 -12.66
CA PHE A 105 1.20 -10.24 -11.57
C PHE A 105 0.00 -10.31 -10.62
N GLY A 106 -0.46 -9.18 -10.11
CA GLY A 106 -1.62 -9.11 -9.22
C GLY A 106 -2.93 -9.58 -9.87
N LEU A 107 -3.10 -9.29 -11.16
CA LEU A 107 -4.29 -9.71 -11.93
C LEU A 107 -4.32 -11.24 -12.11
N LYS A 108 -3.15 -11.85 -12.36
CA LYS A 108 -3.00 -13.31 -12.45
C LYS A 108 -3.25 -14.01 -11.13
N LEU A 109 -2.81 -13.44 -10.00
CA LEU A 109 -3.14 -13.95 -8.66
C LEU A 109 -4.65 -13.95 -8.38
N LYS A 110 -5.40 -13.02 -8.98
CA LYS A 110 -6.88 -12.98 -8.92
C LYS A 110 -7.55 -13.97 -9.88
N GLY A 111 -6.78 -14.83 -10.57
CA GLY A 111 -7.30 -15.88 -11.45
C GLY A 111 -7.64 -15.41 -12.88
N MET A 112 -7.25 -14.20 -13.28
CA MET A 112 -7.48 -13.73 -14.66
C MET A 112 -6.62 -14.51 -15.67
N ASN A 113 -7.19 -14.81 -16.84
CA ASN A 113 -6.43 -15.38 -17.94
C ASN A 113 -5.44 -14.35 -18.55
N ASP A 114 -4.47 -14.83 -19.33
CA ASP A 114 -3.39 -13.99 -19.85
C ASP A 114 -3.89 -12.86 -20.75
N ALA A 115 -4.89 -13.10 -21.58
CA ALA A 115 -5.43 -12.10 -22.49
C ALA A 115 -6.10 -10.94 -21.72
N GLN A 116 -6.95 -11.25 -20.75
CA GLN A 116 -7.62 -10.28 -19.90
C GLN A 116 -6.61 -9.49 -19.04
N ALA A 117 -5.67 -10.20 -18.38
CA ALA A 117 -4.65 -9.56 -17.56
C ALA A 117 -3.77 -8.62 -18.39
N ARG A 118 -3.40 -9.03 -19.62
CA ARG A 118 -2.62 -8.19 -20.54
C ARG A 118 -3.37 -6.93 -20.95
N GLU A 119 -4.64 -7.05 -21.33
CA GLU A 119 -5.46 -5.90 -21.74
C GLU A 119 -5.55 -4.85 -20.62
N ILE A 120 -5.86 -5.29 -19.41
CA ILE A 120 -5.94 -4.41 -18.23
C ILE A 120 -4.57 -3.80 -17.91
N ALA A 121 -3.51 -4.61 -17.89
CA ALA A 121 -2.16 -4.13 -17.62
C ALA A 121 -1.70 -3.08 -18.64
N MET A 122 -1.96 -3.29 -19.93
CA MET A 122 -1.62 -2.33 -20.99
C MET A 122 -2.34 -1.00 -20.82
N LYS A 123 -3.60 -0.99 -20.34
CA LYS A 123 -4.33 0.24 -20.01
C LYS A 123 -3.60 1.04 -18.94
N TYR A 124 -3.16 0.41 -17.85
CA TYR A 124 -2.44 1.10 -16.77
C TYR A 124 -1.02 1.51 -17.17
N ILE A 125 -0.30 0.67 -17.92
CA ILE A 125 1.02 1.00 -18.48
C ILE A 125 0.95 2.24 -19.37
N LYS A 126 -0.09 2.35 -20.20
CA LYS A 126 -0.35 3.53 -21.02
C LYS A 126 -0.67 4.77 -20.17
N MET A 127 -1.45 4.61 -19.11
CA MET A 127 -1.80 5.70 -18.20
C MET A 127 -0.56 6.30 -17.50
N VAL A 128 0.49 5.48 -17.29
CA VAL A 128 1.75 5.91 -16.70
C VAL A 128 2.86 6.18 -17.75
N GLU A 129 2.53 6.20 -19.04
CA GLU A 129 3.42 6.53 -20.17
C GLU A 129 4.67 5.62 -20.25
N LEU A 130 4.45 4.30 -20.21
CA LEU A 130 5.52 3.30 -20.25
C LEU A 130 5.31 2.22 -21.35
N GLU A 131 4.52 2.52 -22.40
CA GLU A 131 4.22 1.57 -23.48
C GLU A 131 5.46 1.08 -24.22
N GLU A 132 6.45 1.95 -24.38
CA GLU A 132 7.71 1.61 -25.07
C GLU A 132 8.61 0.69 -24.24
N PHE A 133 8.30 0.52 -22.94
CA PHE A 133 9.10 -0.24 -21.97
C PHE A 133 8.42 -1.54 -21.51
N VAL A 134 7.38 -2.01 -22.17
CA VAL A 134 6.59 -3.17 -21.75
C VAL A 134 7.42 -4.44 -21.56
N ASP A 135 8.45 -4.62 -22.40
CA ASP A 135 9.34 -5.79 -22.39
C ASP A 135 10.65 -5.53 -21.62
N ALA A 136 10.87 -4.29 -21.12
CA ALA A 136 12.03 -3.95 -20.32
C ALA A 136 11.97 -4.57 -18.92
N TYR A 137 13.12 -4.90 -18.36
CA TYR A 137 13.29 -5.36 -17.00
C TYR A 137 13.54 -4.18 -16.05
N PRO A 138 13.22 -4.30 -14.73
CA PRO A 138 13.43 -3.23 -13.76
C PRO A 138 14.85 -2.63 -13.76
N LYS A 139 15.90 -3.43 -14.03
CA LYS A 139 17.29 -2.95 -14.11
C LYS A 139 17.52 -1.92 -15.22
N GLU A 140 16.69 -1.92 -16.26
CA GLU A 140 16.78 -1.06 -17.44
C GLU A 140 16.00 0.26 -17.26
N LEU A 141 15.27 0.41 -16.14
CA LEU A 141 14.40 1.54 -15.84
C LEU A 141 15.10 2.53 -14.91
N SER A 142 14.79 3.81 -15.10
CA SER A 142 15.12 4.86 -14.12
C SER A 142 14.29 4.69 -12.82
N GLY A 143 14.70 5.35 -11.73
CA GLY A 143 13.97 5.32 -10.46
C GLY A 143 12.52 5.78 -10.61
N GLY A 144 12.29 6.88 -11.35
CA GLY A 144 10.94 7.38 -11.61
C GLY A 144 10.08 6.42 -12.44
N MET A 145 10.67 5.73 -13.43
CA MET A 145 9.97 4.71 -14.21
C MET A 145 9.57 3.53 -13.34
N LYS A 146 10.48 3.04 -12.46
CA LYS A 146 10.17 1.97 -11.51
C LYS A 146 9.01 2.33 -10.58
N GLN A 147 8.97 3.59 -10.11
CA GLN A 147 7.86 4.07 -9.29
C GLN A 147 6.54 4.08 -10.07
N ARG A 148 6.56 4.50 -11.34
CA ARG A 148 5.38 4.46 -12.20
C ARG A 148 4.88 3.05 -12.46
N VAL A 149 5.78 2.07 -12.66
CA VAL A 149 5.40 0.64 -12.76
C VAL A 149 4.78 0.13 -11.46
N ALA A 150 5.29 0.57 -10.28
CA ALA A 150 4.76 0.15 -8.99
C ALA A 150 3.37 0.74 -8.68
N ILE A 151 2.97 1.82 -9.37
CA ILE A 151 1.65 2.45 -9.26
C ILE A 151 0.65 1.83 -10.25
N ALA A 152 1.13 1.37 -11.41
CA ALA A 152 0.31 0.76 -12.47
C ALA A 152 -0.19 -0.64 -12.08
#